data_cb4e154db04377002fde105e7b09022f
#
_entry.id   cb4e154db04377002fde105e7b09022f
#
_cell.length_a   1.000
_cell.length_b   1.000
_cell.length_c   1.000
_cell.angle_alpha   90.00
_cell.angle_beta   90.00
_cell.angle_gamma   90.00
#
_symmetry.space_group_name_H-M   'P 1'
#
loop_
_entity.id
_entity.type
_entity.pdbx_description
1 polymer ?
#
loop_
_entity_poly.entity_id
_entity_poly.type
_entity_poly.pdbx_seq_one_letter_code
_entity_poly.pdbx_strand_id
1 'polypeptide(L)'
;YYDAEPTKLTKQIEKVTRYKIRKRNLEDEIKRVENSDEDNKERKLEVLNKKDTLGRIGYDSIIIADFNESLKSVTTSLLYTDVSPKKVAFISLNQWFDETLFREKTSQPIAFPSIDRENYFSFRDDYKKIYNESPSQIGILGYDLIGLIYYLLLKNDFEVNNKLFAEDNRFKGVSGVFEINNQKINHILTF
;
A
#
# COMPACT_ATOMS: atom_id res chain seq x y z
N TYR A 1 15.35 -5.88 3.23
CA TYR A 1 15.55 -5.89 1.76
C TYR A 1 15.15 -7.26 1.22
N TYR A 2 14.49 -7.29 0.08
CA TYR A 2 14.16 -8.50 -0.67
C TYR A 2 14.68 -8.39 -2.11
N ASP A 3 14.86 -9.53 -2.76
CA ASP A 3 15.29 -9.58 -4.15
C ASP A 3 14.06 -9.44 -5.07
N ALA A 4 14.12 -8.57 -6.07
CA ALA A 4 13.03 -8.34 -7.01
C ALA A 4 12.84 -9.52 -8.00
N GLU A 5 13.79 -10.45 -8.08
CA GLU A 5 13.62 -11.66 -8.89
C GLU A 5 12.48 -12.53 -8.31
N PRO A 6 11.44 -12.86 -9.11
CA PRO A 6 10.20 -13.49 -8.59
C PRO A 6 10.42 -14.77 -7.80
N THR A 7 11.36 -15.62 -8.22
CA THR A 7 11.64 -16.88 -7.53
C THR A 7 12.32 -16.69 -6.17
N LYS A 8 13.20 -15.70 -6.08
CA LYS A 8 13.86 -15.33 -4.83
C LYS A 8 12.92 -14.61 -3.88
N LEU A 9 12.12 -13.68 -4.40
CA LEU A 9 11.08 -12.99 -3.65
C LEU A 9 10.13 -14.01 -3.00
N THR A 10 9.59 -14.95 -3.78
CA THR A 10 8.67 -15.97 -3.27
C THR A 10 9.30 -16.79 -2.14
N LYS A 11 10.56 -17.23 -2.28
CA LYS A 11 11.27 -17.96 -1.22
C LYS A 11 11.45 -17.11 0.06
N GLN A 12 11.72 -15.81 -0.08
CA GLN A 12 11.83 -14.90 1.06
C GLN A 12 10.49 -14.72 1.77
N ILE A 13 9.41 -14.54 1.01
CA ILE A 13 8.05 -14.45 1.54
C ILE A 13 7.64 -15.76 2.23
N GLU A 14 7.92 -16.94 1.64
CA GLU A 14 7.69 -18.24 2.29
C GLU A 14 8.36 -18.33 3.67
N LYS A 15 9.57 -17.79 3.80
CA LYS A 15 10.30 -17.77 5.07
C LYS A 15 9.62 -16.86 6.10
N VAL A 16 9.28 -15.63 5.70
CA VAL A 16 8.64 -14.64 6.58
C VAL A 16 7.26 -15.12 7.04
N THR A 17 6.49 -15.71 6.13
CA THR A 17 5.15 -16.22 6.40
C THR A 17 5.14 -17.60 7.08
N ARG A 18 6.30 -18.20 7.29
CA ARG A 18 6.44 -19.60 7.78
C ARG A 18 5.62 -20.59 6.97
N TYR A 19 5.49 -20.38 5.66
CA TYR A 19 4.60 -21.15 4.79
C TYR A 19 4.84 -22.64 4.86
N LYS A 20 6.10 -23.09 4.77
CA LYS A 20 6.45 -24.52 4.82
C LYS A 20 6.05 -25.19 6.14
N ILE A 21 6.21 -24.48 7.27
CA ILE A 21 5.80 -24.99 8.58
C ILE A 21 4.29 -25.09 8.65
N ARG A 22 3.58 -24.05 8.21
CA ARG A 22 2.11 -24.02 8.22
C ARG A 22 1.51 -25.06 7.29
N LYS A 23 2.13 -25.32 6.13
CA LYS A 23 1.73 -26.38 5.21
C LYS A 23 1.92 -27.75 5.83
N ARG A 24 3.08 -28.00 6.45
CA ARG A 24 3.36 -29.24 7.17
C ARG A 24 2.37 -29.47 8.32
N ASN A 25 2.05 -28.43 9.10
CA ASN A 25 1.05 -28.56 10.17
C ASN A 25 -0.32 -29.01 9.63
N LEU A 26 -0.71 -28.55 8.43
CA LEU A 26 -1.94 -28.99 7.79
C LEU A 26 -1.87 -30.46 7.41
N GLU A 27 -0.78 -30.88 6.78
CA GLU A 27 -0.55 -32.28 6.38
C GLU A 27 -0.53 -33.22 7.59
N ASP A 28 0.13 -32.84 8.68
CA ASP A 28 0.19 -33.59 9.92
C ASP A 28 -1.19 -33.71 10.60
N GLU A 29 -1.98 -32.60 10.59
CA GLU A 29 -3.33 -32.63 11.15
C GLU A 29 -4.30 -33.45 10.31
N ILE A 30 -4.20 -33.42 8.97
CA ILE A 30 -4.98 -34.29 8.09
C ILE A 30 -4.70 -35.74 8.42
N LYS A 31 -3.41 -36.13 8.49
CA LYS A 31 -3.01 -37.53 8.86
C LYS A 31 -3.51 -37.90 10.26
N ARG A 32 -3.46 -36.99 11.23
CA ARG A 32 -3.98 -37.21 12.58
C ARG A 32 -5.46 -37.54 12.55
N VAL A 33 -6.24 -36.74 11.83
CA VAL A 33 -7.69 -36.94 11.71
C VAL A 33 -8.01 -38.23 10.93
N GLU A 34 -7.27 -38.52 9.85
CA GLU A 34 -7.42 -39.75 9.07
C GLU A 34 -7.24 -41.01 9.91
N ASN A 35 -6.35 -40.99 10.91
CA ASN A 35 -6.06 -42.08 11.80
C ASN A 35 -6.86 -42.06 13.11
N SER A 36 -7.80 -41.12 13.26
CA SER A 36 -8.64 -41.02 14.46
C SER A 36 -9.96 -41.74 14.29
N ASP A 37 -10.56 -42.16 15.40
CA ASP A 37 -11.90 -42.77 15.46
C ASP A 37 -12.99 -41.74 15.84
N GLU A 38 -12.76 -40.46 15.50
CA GLU A 38 -13.69 -39.37 15.83
C GLU A 38 -14.99 -39.45 15.00
N ASP A 39 -16.15 -39.35 15.65
CA ASP A 39 -17.47 -39.42 14.99
C ASP A 39 -17.68 -38.37 13.86
N ASN A 40 -16.95 -37.24 13.88
CA ASN A 40 -17.06 -36.17 12.90
C ASN A 40 -15.84 -36.08 11.95
N LYS A 41 -15.11 -37.16 11.79
CA LYS A 41 -13.89 -37.30 10.97
C LYS A 41 -14.07 -36.77 9.55
N GLU A 42 -15.08 -37.21 8.83
CA GLU A 42 -15.33 -36.83 7.43
C GLU A 42 -15.54 -35.32 7.29
N ARG A 43 -16.33 -34.74 8.17
CA ARG A 43 -16.57 -33.28 8.18
C ARG A 43 -15.30 -32.48 8.48
N LYS A 44 -14.45 -32.97 9.41
CA LYS A 44 -13.17 -32.35 9.72
C LYS A 44 -12.22 -32.42 8.54
N LEU A 45 -12.12 -33.56 7.87
CA LEU A 45 -11.30 -33.73 6.66
C LEU A 45 -11.76 -32.82 5.53
N GLU A 46 -13.07 -32.70 5.31
CA GLU A 46 -13.61 -31.79 4.31
C GLU A 46 -13.19 -30.33 4.59
N VAL A 47 -13.20 -29.89 5.84
CA VAL A 47 -12.78 -28.54 6.25
C VAL A 47 -11.26 -28.36 6.11
N LEU A 48 -10.46 -29.36 6.47
CA LEU A 48 -9.01 -29.29 6.35
C LEU A 48 -8.55 -29.28 4.90
N ASN A 49 -9.15 -30.11 4.05
CA ASN A 49 -8.83 -30.19 2.62
C ASN A 49 -9.17 -28.92 1.83
N LYS A 50 -10.00 -28.01 2.37
CA LYS A 50 -10.28 -26.69 1.80
C LYS A 50 -9.26 -25.63 2.20
N LYS A 51 -8.29 -25.95 3.06
CA LYS A 51 -7.26 -25.02 3.53
C LYS A 51 -5.95 -25.23 2.78
N ASP A 52 -5.20 -24.16 2.57
CA ASP A 52 -3.85 -24.22 2.01
C ASP A 52 -2.79 -24.38 3.09
N THR A 53 -3.07 -23.88 4.29
CA THR A 53 -2.15 -23.96 5.43
C THR A 53 -2.89 -24.03 6.77
N LEU A 54 -2.20 -24.49 7.83
CA LEU A 54 -2.71 -24.52 9.20
C LEU A 54 -1.74 -23.83 10.16
N GLY A 55 -2.26 -22.94 10.99
CA GLY A 55 -1.51 -22.25 12.03
C GLY A 55 -1.51 -20.72 11.86
N ARG A 56 -1.05 -20.04 12.91
CA ARG A 56 -0.98 -18.57 12.93
C ARG A 56 0.23 -18.05 12.17
N ILE A 57 0.08 -16.89 11.55
CA ILE A 57 1.14 -16.20 10.82
C ILE A 57 2.13 -15.54 11.82
N GLY A 58 1.65 -15.10 12.97
CA GLY A 58 2.46 -14.53 14.05
C GLY A 58 2.55 -13.01 14.04
N TYR A 59 1.82 -12.35 13.14
CA TYR A 59 1.66 -10.89 13.07
C TYR A 59 0.28 -10.55 12.50
N ASP A 60 -0.21 -9.35 12.82
CA ASP A 60 -1.55 -8.89 12.46
C ASP A 60 -1.53 -7.89 11.30
N SER A 61 -0.35 -7.37 10.97
CA SER A 61 -0.17 -6.43 9.87
C SER A 61 1.16 -6.59 9.16
N ILE A 62 1.22 -6.20 7.89
CA ILE A 62 2.43 -6.15 7.06
C ILE A 62 2.54 -4.78 6.45
N ILE A 63 3.68 -4.10 6.69
CA ILE A 63 4.02 -2.87 6.00
C ILE A 63 4.86 -3.23 4.77
N ILE A 64 4.36 -2.89 3.59
CA ILE A 64 5.01 -3.14 2.31
C ILE A 64 5.57 -1.81 1.81
N ALA A 65 6.88 -1.62 1.96
CA ALA A 65 7.57 -0.41 1.53
C ALA A 65 7.92 -0.49 0.04
N ASP A 66 6.88 -0.59 -0.79
CA ASP A 66 7.03 -0.72 -2.24
C ASP A 66 5.85 -0.12 -3.00
N PHE A 67 5.99 0.01 -4.32
CA PHE A 67 5.00 0.63 -5.21
C PHE A 67 4.98 -0.04 -6.58
N ASN A 68 3.98 0.26 -7.40
CA ASN A 68 3.78 -0.24 -8.75
C ASN A 68 3.88 -1.79 -8.85
N GLU A 69 4.56 -2.31 -9.85
CA GLU A 69 4.70 -3.75 -10.11
C GLU A 69 5.41 -4.51 -8.98
N SER A 70 6.33 -3.87 -8.25
CA SER A 70 6.98 -4.48 -7.09
C SER A 70 5.99 -4.74 -5.96
N LEU A 71 5.13 -3.77 -5.63
CA LEU A 71 4.06 -3.94 -4.64
C LEU A 71 3.10 -5.07 -5.05
N LYS A 72 2.74 -5.14 -6.33
CA LYS A 72 1.90 -6.20 -6.88
C LYS A 72 2.57 -7.58 -6.76
N SER A 73 3.85 -7.66 -7.05
CA SER A 73 4.62 -8.92 -6.93
C SER A 73 4.70 -9.40 -5.49
N VAL A 74 4.93 -8.49 -4.52
CA VAL A 74 4.94 -8.81 -3.09
C VAL A 74 3.56 -9.28 -2.63
N THR A 75 2.50 -8.55 -2.96
CA THR A 75 1.13 -8.93 -2.55
C THR A 75 0.71 -10.27 -3.15
N THR A 76 1.04 -10.53 -4.41
CA THR A 76 0.80 -11.83 -5.07
C THR A 76 1.54 -12.97 -4.36
N SER A 77 2.81 -12.76 -4.00
CA SER A 77 3.60 -13.76 -3.26
C SER A 77 3.06 -14.01 -1.84
N LEU A 78 2.51 -12.97 -1.17
CA LEU A 78 1.83 -13.12 0.12
C LEU A 78 0.56 -13.98 -0.03
N LEU A 79 -0.26 -13.71 -1.05
CA LEU A 79 -1.45 -14.50 -1.35
C LEU A 79 -1.10 -15.96 -1.64
N TYR A 80 -0.06 -16.20 -2.43
CA TYR A 80 0.45 -17.55 -2.70
C TYR A 80 0.82 -18.31 -1.42
N THR A 81 1.33 -17.63 -0.41
CA THR A 81 1.65 -18.21 0.89
C THR A 81 0.47 -18.25 1.87
N ASP A 82 -0.75 -18.13 1.39
CA ASP A 82 -1.99 -18.11 2.18
C ASP A 82 -2.01 -16.98 3.24
N VAL A 83 -1.44 -15.81 2.88
CA VAL A 83 -1.52 -14.57 3.64
C VAL A 83 -2.34 -13.57 2.84
N SER A 84 -3.56 -13.32 3.28
CA SER A 84 -4.50 -12.43 2.60
C SER A 84 -4.90 -11.25 3.48
N PRO A 85 -5.42 -10.16 2.91
CA PRO A 85 -5.92 -9.02 3.67
C PRO A 85 -7.04 -9.35 4.66
N LYS A 86 -7.70 -10.50 4.49
CA LYS A 86 -8.70 -11.02 5.44
C LYS A 86 -8.08 -11.57 6.73
N LYS A 87 -6.80 -11.98 6.66
CA LYS A 87 -6.08 -12.58 7.79
C LYS A 87 -5.10 -11.61 8.44
N VAL A 88 -4.51 -10.72 7.65
CA VAL A 88 -3.45 -9.80 8.07
C VAL A 88 -3.65 -8.47 7.35
N ALA A 89 -3.63 -7.36 8.06
CA ALA A 89 -3.79 -6.04 7.46
C ALA A 89 -2.59 -5.71 6.54
N PHE A 90 -2.86 -5.36 5.30
CA PHE A 90 -1.84 -4.90 4.36
C PHE A 90 -1.76 -3.38 4.39
N ILE A 91 -0.58 -2.85 4.63
CA ILE A 91 -0.29 -1.41 4.67
C ILE A 91 0.83 -1.15 3.65
N SER A 92 0.58 -0.28 2.69
CA SER A 92 1.59 0.17 1.73
C SER A 92 2.07 1.58 2.06
N LEU A 93 3.31 1.89 1.72
CA LEU A 93 3.84 3.26 1.73
C LEU A 93 3.62 3.97 0.38
N ASN A 94 2.92 3.35 -0.55
CA ASN A 94 2.56 3.97 -1.82
C ASN A 94 1.57 5.12 -1.59
N GLN A 95 2.00 6.34 -1.89
CA GLN A 95 1.18 7.55 -1.71
C GLN A 95 0.26 7.83 -2.90
N TRP A 96 0.28 7.00 -3.93
CA TRP A 96 -0.35 7.26 -5.21
C TRP A 96 -1.49 6.30 -5.51
N PHE A 97 -2.52 6.79 -6.17
CA PHE A 97 -3.63 5.98 -6.66
C PHE A 97 -3.18 5.16 -7.88
N ASP A 98 -2.91 3.89 -7.65
CA ASP A 98 -2.64 2.93 -8.73
C ASP A 98 -3.91 2.15 -9.07
N GLU A 99 -4.55 2.52 -10.17
CA GLU A 99 -5.78 1.86 -10.63
C GLU A 99 -5.56 0.37 -10.93
N THR A 100 -4.35 -0.03 -11.30
CA THR A 100 -4.05 -1.44 -11.59
C THR A 100 -4.06 -2.26 -10.31
N LEU A 101 -3.52 -1.72 -9.23
CA LEU A 101 -3.55 -2.35 -7.91
C LEU A 101 -4.98 -2.48 -7.38
N PHE A 102 -5.83 -1.46 -7.59
CA PHE A 102 -7.22 -1.50 -7.13
C PHE A 102 -8.10 -2.50 -7.88
N ARG A 103 -7.71 -2.90 -9.08
CA ARG A 103 -8.41 -3.96 -9.84
C ARG A 103 -8.13 -5.36 -9.30
N GLU A 104 -7.05 -5.55 -8.56
CA GLU A 104 -6.68 -6.82 -7.94
C GLU A 104 -7.49 -7.07 -6.66
N LYS A 105 -8.74 -7.52 -6.83
CA LYS A 105 -9.69 -7.74 -5.71
C LYS A 105 -9.16 -8.67 -4.61
N THR A 106 -8.28 -9.60 -4.95
CA THR A 106 -7.70 -10.56 -4.00
C THR A 106 -6.70 -9.92 -3.05
N SER A 107 -6.06 -8.82 -3.45
CA SER A 107 -5.11 -8.06 -2.65
C SER A 107 -5.78 -6.95 -1.82
N GLN A 108 -7.08 -6.76 -1.94
CA GLN A 108 -7.81 -5.73 -1.23
C GLN A 108 -8.44 -6.27 0.07
N PRO A 109 -8.59 -5.41 1.10
CA PRO A 109 -8.15 -4.01 1.17
C PRO A 109 -6.66 -3.85 1.45
N ILE A 110 -6.04 -2.79 0.89
CA ILE A 110 -4.71 -2.30 1.24
C ILE A 110 -4.87 -0.88 1.77
N ALA A 111 -4.40 -0.63 2.99
CA ALA A 111 -4.32 0.73 3.53
C ALA A 111 -3.03 1.41 3.05
N PHE A 112 -3.11 2.68 2.69
CA PHE A 112 -1.93 3.47 2.29
C PHE A 112 -2.16 4.96 2.59
N PRO A 113 -1.11 5.70 2.94
CA PRO A 113 -1.18 7.14 3.06
C PRO A 113 -1.39 7.74 1.68
N SER A 114 -2.40 8.58 1.54
CA SER A 114 -2.83 9.09 0.24
C SER A 114 -2.89 10.61 0.19
N ILE A 115 -2.73 11.15 -1.00
CA ILE A 115 -3.17 12.50 -1.34
C ILE A 115 -4.70 12.54 -1.37
N ASP A 116 -5.27 13.74 -1.32
CA ASP A 116 -6.72 13.93 -1.42
C ASP A 116 -7.27 13.34 -2.73
N ARG A 117 -8.12 12.32 -2.60
CA ARG A 117 -8.63 11.54 -3.73
C ARG A 117 -9.51 12.36 -4.68
N GLU A 118 -10.41 13.15 -4.14
CA GLU A 118 -11.37 13.91 -4.95
C GLU A 118 -10.66 15.01 -5.73
N ASN A 119 -9.78 15.74 -5.07
CA ASN A 119 -8.95 16.75 -5.70
C ASN A 119 -8.03 16.15 -6.78
N TYR A 120 -7.45 14.99 -6.52
CA TYR A 120 -6.62 14.28 -7.51
C TYR A 120 -7.39 13.97 -8.79
N PHE A 121 -8.58 13.38 -8.66
CA PHE A 121 -9.38 13.03 -9.84
C PHE A 121 -9.87 14.25 -10.59
N SER A 122 -10.28 15.31 -9.89
CA SER A 122 -10.65 16.59 -10.53
C SER A 122 -9.48 17.18 -11.31
N PHE A 123 -8.31 17.27 -10.70
CA PHE A 123 -7.10 17.75 -11.36
C PHE A 123 -6.72 16.89 -12.58
N ARG A 124 -6.75 15.57 -12.45
CA ARG A 124 -6.47 14.65 -13.54
C ARG A 124 -7.39 14.86 -14.72
N ASP A 125 -8.67 15.01 -14.46
CA ASP A 125 -9.69 15.16 -15.50
C ASP A 125 -9.56 16.51 -16.21
N ASP A 126 -9.25 17.58 -15.50
CA ASP A 126 -8.98 18.89 -16.08
C ASP A 126 -7.67 18.92 -16.87
N TYR A 127 -6.62 18.31 -16.36
CA TYR A 127 -5.36 18.14 -17.08
C TYR A 127 -5.57 17.38 -18.40
N LYS A 128 -6.34 16.29 -18.34
CA LYS A 128 -6.64 15.47 -19.53
C LYS A 128 -7.45 16.22 -20.59
N LYS A 129 -8.37 17.13 -20.18
CA LYS A 129 -9.11 17.98 -21.12
C LYS A 129 -8.18 18.93 -21.89
N ILE A 130 -7.12 19.44 -21.23
CA ILE A 130 -6.21 20.43 -21.81
C ILE A 130 -5.14 19.74 -22.67
N TYR A 131 -4.53 18.68 -22.16
CA TYR A 131 -3.34 18.05 -22.73
C TYR A 131 -3.62 16.71 -23.44
N ASN A 132 -4.84 16.20 -23.35
CA ASN A 132 -5.25 14.87 -23.86
C ASN A 132 -4.42 13.71 -23.28
N GLU A 133 -3.76 13.93 -22.14
CA GLU A 133 -2.92 12.95 -21.44
C GLU A 133 -3.25 12.97 -19.93
N SER A 134 -2.92 11.90 -19.23
CA SER A 134 -2.99 11.90 -17.77
C SER A 134 -1.73 12.53 -17.18
N PRO A 135 -1.85 13.34 -16.11
CA PRO A 135 -0.68 13.92 -15.47
C PRO A 135 0.18 12.82 -14.84
N SER A 136 1.49 13.00 -14.86
CA SER A 136 2.37 12.16 -14.04
C SER A 136 2.14 12.47 -12.56
N GLN A 137 2.37 11.50 -11.71
CA GLN A 137 2.20 11.66 -10.26
C GLN A 137 3.10 12.79 -9.70
N ILE A 138 4.34 12.89 -10.16
CA ILE A 138 5.26 13.98 -9.81
C ILE A 138 4.76 15.33 -10.36
N GLY A 139 4.07 15.34 -11.50
CA GLY A 139 3.51 16.56 -12.09
C GLY A 139 2.53 17.27 -11.17
N ILE A 140 1.77 16.54 -10.37
CA ILE A 140 0.82 17.11 -9.39
C ILE A 140 1.56 17.84 -8.27
N LEU A 141 2.64 17.24 -7.76
CA LEU A 141 3.49 17.90 -6.76
C LEU A 141 4.16 19.15 -7.35
N GLY A 142 4.59 19.10 -8.61
CA GLY A 142 5.12 20.28 -9.33
C GLY A 142 4.08 21.39 -9.47
N TYR A 143 2.84 21.06 -9.77
CA TYR A 143 1.73 22.01 -9.82
C TYR A 143 1.51 22.68 -8.46
N ASP A 144 1.42 21.90 -7.39
CA ASP A 144 1.25 22.41 -6.04
C ASP A 144 2.45 23.24 -5.57
N LEU A 145 3.67 22.86 -5.94
CA LEU A 145 4.86 23.65 -5.63
C LEU A 145 4.81 25.04 -6.26
N ILE A 146 4.40 25.15 -7.52
CA ILE A 146 4.23 26.44 -8.19
C ILE A 146 3.15 27.27 -7.50
N GLY A 147 2.02 26.64 -7.15
CA GLY A 147 0.95 27.27 -6.40
C GLY A 147 1.41 27.77 -5.02
N LEU A 148 2.20 26.99 -4.30
CA LEU A 148 2.80 27.38 -3.03
C LEU A 148 3.74 28.57 -3.18
N ILE A 149 4.65 28.54 -4.15
CA ILE A 149 5.57 29.65 -4.42
C ILE A 149 4.77 30.92 -4.73
N TYR A 150 3.78 30.84 -5.61
CA TYR A 150 2.93 31.96 -5.95
C TYR A 150 2.18 32.52 -4.73
N TYR A 151 1.61 31.67 -3.90
CA TYR A 151 0.96 32.06 -2.64
C TYR A 151 1.90 32.80 -1.69
N LEU A 152 3.11 32.28 -1.50
CA LEU A 152 4.11 32.89 -0.63
C LEU A 152 4.58 34.23 -1.17
N LEU A 153 4.77 34.37 -2.48
CA LEU A 153 5.11 35.64 -3.13
C LEU A 153 4.01 36.69 -2.96
N LEU A 154 2.73 36.29 -3.16
CA LEU A 154 1.59 37.22 -2.92
C LEU A 154 1.55 37.68 -1.46
N LYS A 155 1.78 36.78 -0.51
CA LYS A 155 1.79 37.09 0.91
C LYS A 155 2.92 38.03 1.30
N ASN A 156 4.00 38.06 0.54
CA ASN A 156 5.20 38.87 0.78
C ASN A 156 5.38 39.98 -0.26
N ASP A 157 4.27 40.53 -0.82
CA ASP A 157 4.26 41.62 -1.80
C ASP A 157 5.22 41.39 -2.99
N PHE A 158 5.37 40.14 -3.42
CA PHE A 158 6.30 39.69 -4.46
C PHE A 158 7.78 39.91 -4.14
N GLU A 159 8.14 40.19 -2.89
CA GLU A 159 9.54 40.23 -2.48
C GLU A 159 10.09 38.84 -2.21
N VAL A 160 11.21 38.52 -2.83
CA VAL A 160 11.94 37.25 -2.59
C VAL A 160 13.01 37.51 -1.52
N ASN A 161 12.79 37.00 -0.31
CA ASN A 161 13.73 37.15 0.77
C ASN A 161 13.79 35.83 1.61
N ASN A 162 14.76 35.74 2.50
CA ASN A 162 14.99 34.54 3.33
C ASN A 162 13.84 34.24 4.32
N LYS A 163 12.87 35.16 4.48
CA LYS A 163 11.71 34.96 5.37
C LYS A 163 10.57 34.19 4.68
N LEU A 164 10.62 34.06 3.36
CA LEU A 164 9.53 33.46 2.57
C LEU A 164 9.13 32.06 3.10
N PHE A 165 10.10 31.27 3.56
CA PHE A 165 9.91 29.93 4.11
C PHE A 165 10.18 29.84 5.62
N ALA A 166 10.39 30.98 6.29
CA ALA A 166 10.79 31.00 7.70
C ALA A 166 9.59 30.96 8.65
N GLU A 167 8.44 31.47 8.22
CA GLU A 167 7.23 31.48 9.03
C GLU A 167 6.46 30.19 8.88
N ASP A 168 5.85 29.73 9.99
CA ASP A 168 4.95 28.58 9.98
C ASP A 168 3.70 28.93 9.17
N ASN A 169 3.53 28.25 8.06
CA ASN A 169 2.43 28.46 7.13
C ASN A 169 1.81 27.15 6.72
N ARG A 170 0.52 27.20 6.39
CA ARG A 170 -0.20 26.11 5.76
C ARG A 170 -0.66 26.53 4.37
N PHE A 171 -0.47 25.63 3.41
CA PHE A 171 -0.94 25.78 2.05
C PHE A 171 -1.78 24.56 1.68
N LYS A 172 -2.99 24.78 1.16
CA LYS A 172 -3.84 23.72 0.64
C LYS A 172 -3.65 23.64 -0.87
N GLY A 173 -2.91 22.66 -1.32
CA GLY A 173 -2.74 22.31 -2.72
C GLY A 173 -3.80 21.31 -3.22
N VAL A 174 -3.65 20.88 -4.47
CA VAL A 174 -4.47 19.85 -5.10
C VAL A 174 -4.20 18.49 -4.44
N SER A 175 -2.94 18.17 -4.15
CA SER A 175 -2.55 16.90 -3.55
C SER A 175 -2.81 16.82 -2.04
N GLY A 176 -3.15 17.92 -1.39
CA GLY A 176 -3.44 17.96 0.05
C GLY A 176 -2.93 19.20 0.75
N VAL A 177 -2.67 19.09 2.04
CA VAL A 177 -2.18 20.20 2.86
C VAL A 177 -0.67 20.10 3.04
N PHE A 178 0.01 21.20 2.80
CA PHE A 178 1.43 21.37 3.09
C PHE A 178 1.60 22.28 4.30
N GLU A 179 2.46 21.89 5.21
CA GLU A 179 2.90 22.71 6.34
C GLU A 179 4.35 23.12 6.14
N ILE A 180 4.63 24.41 6.27
CA ILE A 180 6.00 24.91 6.33
C ILE A 180 6.33 25.09 7.81
N ASN A 181 7.34 24.38 8.27
CA ASN A 181 7.75 24.41 9.66
C ASN A 181 9.29 24.30 9.72
N ASN A 182 9.95 25.26 10.37
CA ASN A 182 11.41 25.30 10.46
C ASN A 182 12.13 25.13 9.10
N GLN A 183 11.70 25.85 8.07
CA GLN A 183 12.24 25.77 6.71
C GLN A 183 12.08 24.38 6.03
N LYS A 184 11.20 23.53 6.57
CA LYS A 184 10.86 22.25 5.98
C LYS A 184 9.41 22.27 5.51
N ILE A 185 9.17 21.65 4.37
CA ILE A 185 7.83 21.43 3.84
C ILE A 185 7.41 20.01 4.19
N ASN A 186 6.33 19.89 4.95
CA ASN A 186 5.71 18.62 5.29
C ASN A 186 4.39 18.50 4.51
N HIS A 187 4.22 17.41 3.81
CA HIS A 187 2.95 17.07 3.15
C HIS A 187 2.11 16.21 4.09
N ILE A 188 0.90 16.67 4.42
CA ILE A 188 -0.02 15.93 5.27
C ILE A 188 -0.84 15.00 4.39
N LEU A 189 -0.63 13.70 4.57
CA LEU A 189 -1.37 12.65 3.87
C LEU A 189 -2.55 12.16 4.71
N THR A 190 -3.56 11.61 4.04
CA THR A 190 -4.71 10.94 4.66
C THR A 190 -4.59 9.42 4.49
N PHE A 191 -5.26 8.65 5.33
CA PHE A 191 -5.38 7.19 5.23
C PHE A 191 -6.78 6.78 4.82
#